data_0320f427bc5d9b00dd720b344e8a936e
#
_entry.id   0320f427bc5d9b00dd720b344e8a936e
#
_cell.length_a   1.000
_cell.length_b   1.000
_cell.length_c   1.000
_cell.angle_alpha   90.00
_cell.angle_beta   90.00
_cell.angle_gamma   90.00
#
_symmetry.space_group_name_H-M   'P 1'
#
loop_
_entity.id
_entity.type
_entity.pdbx_description
1 polymer ?
#
loop_
_entity_poly.entity_id
_entity_poly.type
_entity_poly.pdbx_seq_one_letter_code
_entity_poly.pdbx_strand_id
1 'polypeptide(L)'
;VGKTFAMLEAAHKSKESGIDVVAGYIEPHTRVETLNLLNGLEMLPNLKVDYKGISLNEFNIDGALERKPDLILVDELAHSNAVGCRHVKRYQDIKELLDNGIDVYTTVNVQHIESLNDIVASITGIIVKERIPDSIFDNADQIELVDIEPEDLIQRLNEGKIYRTDQAKRALLNFFTKEKLVALREIALRRTA
;
A
#
# COMPACT_ATOMS: atom_id res chain seq x y z
N VAL A 1 1.93 7.29 -5.05
CA VAL A 1 1.66 6.75 -6.38
C VAL A 1 2.79 5.82 -6.77
N GLY A 2 2.50 4.70 -7.48
CA GLY A 2 3.51 3.77 -7.97
C GLY A 2 4.04 2.74 -6.98
N LYS A 3 3.64 2.77 -5.71
CA LYS A 3 4.13 1.82 -4.70
C LYS A 3 3.79 0.36 -5.00
N THR A 4 2.53 0.09 -5.35
CA THR A 4 2.09 -1.27 -5.70
C THR A 4 2.85 -1.79 -6.92
N PHE A 5 3.06 -0.95 -7.92
CA PHE A 5 3.85 -1.29 -9.10
C PHE A 5 5.29 -1.67 -8.72
N ALA A 6 5.97 -0.82 -7.93
CA ALA A 6 7.34 -1.09 -7.46
C ALA A 6 7.43 -2.38 -6.62
N MET A 7 6.45 -2.61 -5.75
CA MET A 7 6.37 -3.84 -4.95
C MET A 7 6.24 -5.09 -5.84
N LEU A 8 5.41 -5.03 -6.87
CA LEU A 8 5.23 -6.15 -7.81
C LEU A 8 6.47 -6.40 -8.67
N GLU A 9 7.17 -5.35 -9.11
CA GLU A 9 8.45 -5.51 -9.80
C GLU A 9 9.49 -6.19 -8.91
N ALA A 10 9.60 -5.78 -7.66
CA ALA A 10 10.50 -6.40 -6.68
C ALA A 10 10.13 -7.87 -6.43
N ALA A 11 8.84 -8.18 -6.40
CA ALA A 11 8.35 -9.55 -6.26
C ALA A 11 8.78 -10.45 -7.42
N HIS A 12 8.70 -9.97 -8.65
CA HIS A 12 9.18 -10.72 -9.83
C HIS A 12 10.68 -11.01 -9.76
N LYS A 13 11.48 -10.03 -9.35
CA LYS A 13 12.93 -10.23 -9.14
C LYS A 13 13.21 -11.29 -8.07
N SER A 14 12.48 -11.27 -6.98
CA SER A 14 12.59 -12.27 -5.91
C SER A 14 12.22 -13.66 -6.42
N LYS A 15 11.15 -13.78 -7.21
CA LYS A 15 10.74 -15.04 -7.82
C LYS A 15 11.78 -15.58 -8.80
N GLU A 16 12.36 -14.73 -9.63
CA GLU A 16 13.45 -15.09 -10.55
C GLU A 16 14.68 -15.62 -9.80
N SER A 17 14.91 -15.14 -8.58
CA SER A 17 15.97 -15.62 -7.68
C SER A 17 15.63 -16.94 -6.96
N GLY A 18 14.49 -17.56 -7.25
CA GLY A 18 14.09 -18.85 -6.68
C GLY A 18 13.32 -18.74 -5.36
N ILE A 19 12.89 -17.55 -4.95
CA ILE A 19 12.09 -17.35 -3.75
C ILE A 19 10.64 -17.73 -4.05
N ASP A 20 9.98 -18.44 -3.11
CA ASP A 20 8.56 -18.79 -3.18
C ASP A 20 7.73 -17.57 -2.82
N VAL A 21 7.19 -16.88 -3.83
CA VAL A 21 6.48 -15.61 -3.71
C VAL A 21 4.99 -15.81 -3.97
N VAL A 22 4.17 -15.28 -3.08
CA VAL A 22 2.71 -15.24 -3.21
C VAL A 22 2.20 -13.81 -3.09
N ALA A 23 1.31 -13.40 -3.99
CA ALA A 23 0.54 -12.17 -3.84
C ALA A 23 -0.65 -12.43 -2.90
N GLY A 24 -0.51 -11.98 -1.64
CA GLY A 24 -1.52 -12.21 -0.61
C GLY A 24 -2.72 -11.29 -0.73
N TYR A 25 -2.48 -10.01 -0.85
CA TYR A 25 -3.50 -9.00 -1.10
C TYR A 25 -2.91 -7.87 -1.93
N ILE A 26 -3.52 -7.59 -3.05
CA ILE A 26 -3.20 -6.46 -3.91
C ILE A 26 -4.44 -5.62 -4.06
N GLU A 27 -4.35 -4.33 -3.75
CA GLU A 27 -5.48 -3.41 -3.89
C GLU A 27 -5.97 -3.39 -5.35
N PRO A 28 -7.27 -3.55 -5.59
CA PRO A 28 -7.82 -3.55 -6.94
C PRO A 28 -7.59 -2.19 -7.60
N HIS A 29 -6.67 -2.13 -8.52
CA HIS A 29 -6.42 -0.95 -9.35
C HIS A 29 -6.98 -1.19 -10.74
N THR A 30 -7.56 -0.15 -11.31
CA THR A 30 -8.02 -0.17 -12.70
C THR A 30 -6.88 0.03 -13.71
N ARG A 31 -5.63 0.12 -13.23
CA ARG A 31 -4.46 0.38 -14.07
C ARG A 31 -3.98 -0.90 -14.75
N VAL A 32 -4.00 -0.87 -16.08
CA VAL A 32 -3.56 -2.01 -16.92
C VAL A 32 -2.10 -2.39 -16.63
N GLU A 33 -1.22 -1.42 -16.45
CA GLU A 33 0.21 -1.66 -16.18
C GLU A 33 0.42 -2.45 -14.89
N THR A 34 -0.29 -2.10 -13.82
CA THR A 34 -0.21 -2.83 -12.54
C THR A 34 -0.83 -4.21 -12.63
N LEU A 35 -1.98 -4.33 -13.32
CA LEU A 35 -2.64 -5.62 -13.53
C LEU A 35 -1.76 -6.58 -14.33
N ASN A 36 -1.02 -6.08 -15.32
CA ASN A 36 -0.10 -6.91 -16.10
C ASN A 36 1.02 -7.51 -15.24
N LEU A 37 1.47 -6.83 -14.19
CA LEU A 37 2.48 -7.33 -13.26
C LEU A 37 1.96 -8.45 -12.34
N LEU A 38 0.65 -8.64 -12.22
CA LEU A 38 0.09 -9.78 -11.50
C LEU A 38 0.27 -11.10 -12.27
N ASN A 39 0.44 -11.03 -13.59
CA ASN A 39 0.69 -12.21 -14.41
C ASN A 39 2.00 -12.88 -13.97
N GLY A 40 1.94 -14.20 -13.80
CA GLY A 40 3.11 -14.99 -13.36
C GLY A 40 3.34 -15.03 -11.85
N LEU A 41 2.51 -14.35 -11.05
CA LEU A 41 2.50 -14.47 -9.59
C LEU A 41 1.32 -15.35 -9.13
N GLU A 42 1.58 -16.25 -8.19
CA GLU A 42 0.52 -16.96 -7.49
C GLU A 42 -0.29 -15.97 -6.65
N MET A 43 -1.62 -16.01 -6.78
CA MET A 43 -2.55 -15.16 -6.06
C MET A 43 -3.24 -15.96 -4.96
N LEU A 44 -3.19 -15.47 -3.73
CA LEU A 44 -3.99 -16.03 -2.64
C LEU A 44 -5.43 -15.53 -2.77
N PRO A 45 -6.45 -16.41 -2.70
CA PRO A 45 -7.85 -15.97 -2.68
C PRO A 45 -8.12 -15.05 -1.50
N ASN A 46 -8.85 -13.96 -1.75
CA ASN A 46 -9.24 -13.02 -0.69
C ASN A 46 -10.26 -13.68 0.26
N LEU A 47 -10.22 -13.25 1.53
CA LEU A 47 -11.29 -13.50 2.48
C LEU A 47 -12.48 -12.62 2.12
N LYS A 48 -13.65 -13.23 1.94
CA LYS A 48 -14.90 -12.49 1.73
C LYS A 48 -15.62 -12.31 3.06
N VAL A 49 -15.90 -11.07 3.40
CA VAL A 49 -16.58 -10.68 4.63
C VAL A 49 -17.87 -9.96 4.27
N ASP A 50 -19.00 -10.46 4.75
CA ASP A 50 -20.30 -9.81 4.55
C ASP A 50 -20.51 -8.74 5.62
N TYR A 51 -20.69 -7.50 5.17
CA TYR A 51 -20.98 -6.36 6.03
C TYR A 51 -22.16 -5.57 5.47
N LYS A 52 -23.26 -5.54 6.22
CA LYS A 52 -24.49 -4.80 5.85
C LYS A 52 -24.99 -5.11 4.42
N GLY A 53 -24.92 -6.37 4.01
CA GLY A 53 -25.36 -6.81 2.68
C GLY A 53 -24.36 -6.55 1.55
N ILE A 54 -23.16 -6.09 1.87
CA ILE A 54 -22.07 -5.88 0.91
C ILE A 54 -20.98 -6.90 1.20
N SER A 55 -20.50 -7.60 0.19
CA SER A 55 -19.35 -8.49 0.29
C SER A 55 -18.06 -7.68 0.13
N LEU A 56 -17.23 -7.67 1.17
CA LEU A 56 -15.94 -7.01 1.19
C LEU A 56 -14.82 -8.02 1.01
N ASN A 57 -13.79 -7.65 0.25
CA ASN A 57 -12.58 -8.44 0.09
C ASN A 57 -11.53 -7.99 1.10
N GLU A 58 -11.06 -8.93 1.91
CA GLU A 58 -10.00 -8.72 2.89
C GLU A 58 -8.85 -9.69 2.68
N PHE A 59 -7.70 -9.38 3.25
CA PHE A 59 -6.56 -10.28 3.26
C PHE A 59 -6.89 -11.56 4.04
N ASN A 60 -6.62 -12.71 3.42
CA ASN A 60 -6.85 -14.02 4.02
C ASN A 60 -5.60 -14.49 4.78
N ILE A 61 -5.47 -14.08 6.05
CA ILE A 61 -4.31 -14.43 6.87
C ILE A 61 -4.23 -15.95 7.13
N ASP A 62 -5.34 -16.62 7.36
CA ASP A 62 -5.35 -18.06 7.61
C ASP A 62 -4.84 -18.82 6.39
N GLY A 63 -5.30 -18.46 5.20
CA GLY A 63 -4.80 -19.03 3.96
C GLY A 63 -3.31 -18.76 3.73
N ALA A 64 -2.82 -17.59 4.10
CA ALA A 64 -1.41 -17.24 4.00
C ALA A 64 -0.53 -18.08 4.94
N LEU A 65 -0.96 -18.26 6.19
CA LEU A 65 -0.26 -19.08 7.17
C LEU A 65 -0.26 -20.57 6.77
N GLU A 66 -1.35 -21.07 6.21
CA GLU A 66 -1.45 -22.44 5.69
C GLU A 66 -0.55 -22.66 4.48
N ARG A 67 -0.54 -21.70 3.52
CA ARG A 67 0.29 -21.75 2.31
C ARG A 67 1.78 -21.65 2.63
N LYS A 68 2.13 -20.85 3.63
CA LYS A 68 3.49 -20.64 4.15
C LYS A 68 4.53 -20.34 3.05
N PRO A 69 4.37 -19.26 2.29
CA PRO A 69 5.36 -18.83 1.30
C PRO A 69 6.63 -18.31 1.98
N ASP A 70 7.72 -18.20 1.22
CA ASP A 70 8.92 -17.50 1.68
C ASP A 70 8.68 -16.00 1.79
N LEU A 71 7.98 -15.45 0.80
CA LEU A 71 7.64 -14.03 0.69
C LEU A 71 6.17 -13.86 0.29
N ILE A 72 5.46 -13.00 0.98
CA ILE A 72 4.10 -12.62 0.64
C ILE A 72 3.98 -11.12 0.42
N LEU A 73 3.16 -10.73 -0.56
CA LEU A 73 2.84 -9.33 -0.83
C LEU A 73 1.51 -8.98 -0.18
N VAL A 74 1.50 -7.96 0.67
CA VAL A 74 0.29 -7.48 1.34
C VAL A 74 0.24 -5.97 1.20
N ASP A 75 -0.58 -5.50 0.27
CA ASP A 75 -0.73 -4.08 -0.03
C ASP A 75 -1.46 -3.34 1.10
N GLU A 76 -1.22 -2.04 1.23
CA GLU A 76 -1.90 -1.14 2.15
C GLU A 76 -1.77 -1.47 3.65
N LEU A 77 -0.57 -1.29 4.19
CA LEU A 77 -0.22 -1.55 5.59
C LEU A 77 -1.16 -0.88 6.61
N ALA A 78 -1.65 0.32 6.32
CA ALA A 78 -2.48 1.10 7.25
C ALA A 78 -3.97 0.76 7.21
N HIS A 79 -4.40 -0.14 6.32
CA HIS A 79 -5.80 -0.51 6.16
C HIS A 79 -6.44 -1.00 7.47
N SER A 80 -7.67 -0.56 7.70
CA SER A 80 -8.52 -1.08 8.78
C SER A 80 -9.37 -2.21 8.24
N ASN A 81 -9.21 -3.41 8.81
CA ASN A 81 -9.93 -4.60 8.37
C ASN A 81 -11.42 -4.50 8.67
N ALA A 82 -12.24 -5.14 7.86
CA ALA A 82 -13.67 -5.25 8.10
C ALA A 82 -13.97 -5.98 9.42
N VAL A 83 -15.10 -5.65 10.04
CA VAL A 83 -15.58 -6.34 11.23
C VAL A 83 -15.78 -7.83 10.91
N GLY A 84 -15.26 -8.70 11.77
CA GLY A 84 -15.26 -10.16 11.60
C GLY A 84 -13.92 -10.74 11.17
N CYS A 85 -12.94 -9.92 10.81
CA CYS A 85 -11.56 -10.36 10.62
C CYS A 85 -10.87 -10.63 11.98
N ARG A 86 -9.84 -11.49 11.98
CA ARG A 86 -9.06 -11.84 13.18
C ARG A 86 -8.43 -10.62 13.83
N HIS A 87 -7.85 -9.73 13.04
CA HIS A 87 -7.22 -8.49 13.48
C HIS A 87 -7.98 -7.26 13.01
N VAL A 88 -7.98 -6.20 13.81
CA VAL A 88 -8.63 -4.93 13.47
C VAL A 88 -7.84 -4.18 12.38
N LYS A 89 -6.50 -4.30 12.40
CA LYS A 89 -5.60 -3.60 11.48
C LYS A 89 -4.76 -4.57 10.68
N ARG A 90 -4.52 -4.23 9.41
CA ARG A 90 -3.68 -5.03 8.52
C ARG A 90 -2.23 -5.16 8.99
N TYR A 91 -1.66 -4.14 9.64
CA TYR A 91 -0.32 -4.26 10.20
C TYR A 91 -0.22 -5.35 11.28
N GLN A 92 -1.31 -5.66 11.97
CA GLN A 92 -1.36 -6.77 12.94
C GLN A 92 -1.33 -8.13 12.23
N ASP A 93 -2.00 -8.26 11.09
CA ASP A 93 -1.88 -9.46 10.24
C ASP A 93 -0.44 -9.65 9.76
N ILE A 94 0.19 -8.58 9.30
CA ILE A 94 1.58 -8.60 8.83
C ILE A 94 2.53 -9.01 9.96
N LYS A 95 2.33 -8.50 11.17
CA LYS A 95 3.12 -8.90 12.34
C LYS A 95 3.01 -10.39 12.61
N GLU A 96 1.81 -10.97 12.53
CA GLU A 96 1.61 -12.41 12.70
C GLU A 96 2.32 -13.22 11.63
N LEU A 97 2.31 -12.77 10.37
CA LEU A 97 3.08 -13.41 9.30
C LEU A 97 4.59 -13.41 9.59
N LEU A 98 5.13 -12.27 9.98
CA LEU A 98 6.54 -12.13 10.34
C LEU A 98 6.92 -13.02 11.54
N ASP A 99 6.08 -13.08 12.57
CA ASP A 99 6.27 -13.93 13.74
C ASP A 99 6.26 -15.44 13.37
N ASN A 100 5.66 -15.80 12.25
CA ASN A 100 5.65 -17.16 11.70
C ASN A 100 6.76 -17.41 10.64
N GLY A 101 7.71 -16.50 10.52
CA GLY A 101 8.87 -16.67 9.64
C GLY A 101 8.58 -16.43 8.15
N ILE A 102 7.49 -15.74 7.81
CA ILE A 102 7.14 -15.35 6.45
C ILE A 102 7.60 -13.92 6.22
N ASP A 103 8.41 -13.69 5.19
CA ASP A 103 8.81 -12.34 4.79
C ASP A 103 7.65 -11.62 4.10
N VAL A 104 7.55 -10.32 4.32
CA VAL A 104 6.44 -9.52 3.81
C VAL A 104 6.94 -8.27 3.08
N TYR A 105 6.44 -8.05 1.87
CA TYR A 105 6.47 -6.74 1.22
C TYR A 105 5.11 -6.08 1.38
N THR A 106 5.12 -4.82 1.77
CA THR A 106 3.90 -4.02 1.93
C THR A 106 4.11 -2.60 1.44
N THR A 107 3.04 -1.83 1.38
CA THR A 107 3.07 -0.43 0.97
C THR A 107 2.44 0.46 2.04
N VAL A 108 2.93 1.68 2.16
CA VAL A 108 2.35 2.68 3.06
C VAL A 108 2.51 4.08 2.49
N ASN A 109 1.52 4.91 2.70
CA ASN A 109 1.63 6.34 2.45
C ASN A 109 2.17 7.05 3.71
N VAL A 110 3.01 8.05 3.51
CA VAL A 110 3.63 8.80 4.61
C VAL A 110 2.62 9.40 5.59
N GLN A 111 1.45 9.81 5.11
CA GLN A 111 0.38 10.38 5.94
C GLN A 111 -0.24 9.40 6.95
N HIS A 112 -0.03 8.10 6.77
CA HIS A 112 -0.53 7.07 7.69
C HIS A 112 0.41 6.79 8.87
N ILE A 113 1.63 7.33 8.84
CA ILE A 113 2.57 7.21 9.96
C ILE A 113 2.13 8.17 11.06
N GLU A 114 1.87 7.65 12.26
CA GLU A 114 1.22 8.39 13.34
C GLU A 114 1.88 9.72 13.68
N SER A 115 3.21 9.75 13.83
CA SER A 115 3.95 10.97 14.14
C SER A 115 3.92 12.04 13.05
N LEU A 116 3.61 11.67 11.81
CA LEU A 116 3.56 12.60 10.67
C LEU A 116 2.15 13.08 10.33
N ASN A 117 1.13 12.52 10.96
CA ASN A 117 -0.26 12.81 10.61
C ASN A 117 -0.61 14.29 10.78
N ASP A 118 -0.20 14.93 11.87
CA ASP A 118 -0.50 16.34 12.14
C ASP A 118 0.22 17.27 11.15
N ILE A 119 1.47 16.98 10.81
CA ILE A 119 2.23 17.76 9.83
C ILE A 119 1.58 17.64 8.45
N VAL A 120 1.22 16.44 8.04
CA VAL A 120 0.54 16.21 6.76
C VAL A 120 -0.82 16.91 6.74
N ALA A 121 -1.58 16.86 7.82
CA ALA A 121 -2.86 17.55 7.92
C ALA A 121 -2.70 19.08 7.80
N SER A 122 -1.64 19.65 8.36
CA SER A 122 -1.36 21.10 8.25
C SER A 122 -1.03 21.52 6.81
N ILE A 123 -0.41 20.62 6.01
CA ILE A 123 -0.06 20.88 4.61
C ILE A 123 -1.27 20.69 3.69
N THR A 124 -1.98 19.59 3.88
CA THR A 124 -3.03 19.14 2.94
C THR A 124 -4.43 19.60 3.33
N GLY A 125 -4.66 19.97 4.60
CA GLY A 125 -5.99 20.22 5.16
C GLY A 125 -6.81 18.94 5.38
N ILE A 126 -6.22 17.75 5.21
CA ILE A 126 -6.92 16.47 5.32
C ILE A 126 -6.37 15.70 6.53
N ILE A 127 -7.28 15.31 7.43
CA ILE A 127 -6.96 14.42 8.54
C ILE A 127 -7.18 12.98 8.09
N VAL A 128 -6.12 12.18 8.13
CA VAL A 128 -6.18 10.76 7.80
C VAL A 128 -6.52 9.96 9.05
N LYS A 129 -7.57 9.16 8.99
CA LYS A 129 -8.04 8.36 10.12
C LYS A 129 -7.26 7.06 10.28
N GLU A 130 -6.88 6.44 9.18
CA GLU A 130 -6.08 5.20 9.19
C GLU A 130 -4.63 5.52 9.49
N ARG A 131 -4.11 4.98 10.59
CA ARG A 131 -2.76 5.25 11.08
C ARG A 131 -2.06 3.95 11.43
N ILE A 132 -0.73 3.98 11.35
CA ILE A 132 0.14 2.93 11.88
C ILE A 132 1.04 3.53 12.95
N PRO A 133 1.35 2.79 14.03
CA PRO A 133 2.37 3.18 14.99
C PRO A 133 3.73 3.36 14.31
N ASP A 134 4.50 4.35 14.72
CA ASP A 134 5.85 4.58 14.20
C ASP A 134 6.76 3.36 14.36
N SER A 135 6.57 2.57 15.42
CA SER A 135 7.33 1.35 15.67
C SER A 135 7.20 0.32 14.54
N ILE A 136 6.06 0.24 13.89
CA ILE A 136 5.86 -0.67 12.73
C ILE A 136 6.73 -0.24 11.56
N PHE A 137 6.82 1.07 11.31
CA PHE A 137 7.69 1.62 10.28
C PHE A 137 9.18 1.48 10.65
N ASP A 138 9.54 1.79 11.89
CA ASP A 138 10.92 1.79 12.36
C ASP A 138 11.52 0.37 12.45
N ASN A 139 10.69 -0.65 12.64
CA ASN A 139 11.12 -2.05 12.70
C ASN A 139 11.18 -2.74 11.33
N ALA A 140 10.89 -2.04 10.25
CA ALA A 140 11.08 -2.59 8.92
C ALA A 140 12.56 -2.86 8.64
N ASP A 141 12.87 -4.00 8.05
CA ASP A 141 14.26 -4.36 7.70
C ASP A 141 14.78 -3.51 6.53
N GLN A 142 13.89 -3.14 5.62
CA GLN A 142 14.19 -2.30 4.47
C GLN A 142 13.02 -1.38 4.15
N ILE A 143 13.33 -0.13 3.87
CA ILE A 143 12.37 0.87 3.43
C ILE A 143 12.82 1.40 2.06
N GLU A 144 11.93 1.35 1.11
CA GLU A 144 12.13 1.90 -0.23
C GLU A 144 11.18 3.08 -0.45
N LEU A 145 11.75 4.23 -0.75
CA LEU A 145 10.97 5.41 -1.13
C LEU A 145 10.64 5.34 -2.62
N VAL A 146 9.36 5.24 -2.93
CA VAL A 146 8.86 5.40 -4.29
C VAL A 146 8.68 6.90 -4.55
N ASP A 147 9.70 7.51 -5.11
CA ASP A 147 9.78 8.94 -5.35
C ASP A 147 9.33 9.28 -6.77
N ILE A 148 8.41 10.22 -6.89
CA ILE A 148 7.94 10.77 -8.17
C ILE A 148 8.03 12.29 -8.09
N GLU A 149 8.66 12.91 -9.09
CA GLU A 149 8.69 14.36 -9.20
C GLU A 149 7.26 14.93 -9.25
N PRO A 150 6.97 16.03 -8.54
CA PRO A 150 5.63 16.62 -8.51
C PRO A 150 5.04 16.91 -9.89
N GLU A 151 5.86 17.38 -10.81
CA GLU A 151 5.47 17.66 -12.19
C GLU A 151 5.03 16.41 -12.94
N ASP A 152 5.78 15.32 -12.79
CA ASP A 152 5.47 14.03 -13.42
C ASP A 152 4.16 13.44 -12.86
N LEU A 153 3.94 13.60 -11.57
CA LEU A 153 2.70 13.16 -10.93
C LEU A 153 1.49 13.94 -11.45
N ILE A 154 1.60 15.26 -11.56
CA ILE A 154 0.56 16.13 -12.12
C ILE A 154 0.27 15.76 -13.57
N GLN A 155 1.33 15.52 -14.37
CA GLN A 155 1.17 15.09 -15.76
C GLN A 155 0.42 13.76 -15.85
N ARG A 156 0.78 12.75 -15.05
CA ARG A 156 0.10 11.44 -15.00
C ARG A 156 -1.36 11.56 -14.58
N LEU A 157 -1.68 12.49 -13.67
CA LEU A 157 -3.06 12.80 -13.29
C LEU A 157 -3.85 13.38 -14.45
N ASN A 158 -3.26 14.32 -15.19
CA ASN A 158 -3.88 14.93 -16.37
C ASN A 158 -4.10 13.91 -17.51
N GLU A 159 -3.22 12.95 -17.65
CA GLU A 159 -3.32 11.86 -18.64
C GLU A 159 -4.32 10.75 -18.20
N GLY A 160 -4.96 10.89 -17.05
CA GLY A 160 -5.92 9.91 -16.52
C GLY A 160 -5.29 8.59 -16.07
N LYS A 161 -3.97 8.54 -15.92
CA LYS A 161 -3.23 7.33 -15.52
C LYS A 161 -3.37 6.96 -14.04
N ILE A 162 -3.85 7.89 -13.20
CA ILE A 162 -3.96 7.67 -11.74
C ILE A 162 -5.42 7.56 -11.32
N TYR A 163 -6.27 8.46 -11.81
CA TYR A 163 -7.71 8.49 -11.55
C TYR A 163 -8.47 8.68 -12.87
N ARG A 164 -9.76 8.36 -12.86
CA ARG A 164 -10.65 8.76 -13.95
C ARG A 164 -10.65 10.29 -14.08
N THR A 165 -10.86 10.80 -15.30
CA THR A 165 -10.69 12.21 -15.65
C THR A 165 -11.39 13.19 -14.69
N ASP A 166 -12.61 12.89 -14.25
CA ASP A 166 -13.37 13.78 -13.35
C ASP A 166 -12.80 13.77 -11.91
N GLN A 167 -12.33 12.62 -11.44
CA GLN A 167 -11.65 12.48 -10.15
C GLN A 167 -10.29 13.16 -10.18
N ALA A 168 -9.56 13.04 -11.30
CA ALA A 168 -8.27 13.67 -11.48
C ALA A 168 -8.37 15.21 -11.41
N LYS A 169 -9.37 15.81 -12.04
CA LYS A 169 -9.62 17.27 -11.98
C LYS A 169 -9.86 17.76 -10.55
N ARG A 170 -10.68 17.04 -9.78
CA ARG A 170 -10.94 17.39 -8.36
C ARG A 170 -9.68 17.23 -7.51
N ALA A 171 -8.92 16.16 -7.72
CA ALA A 171 -7.68 15.91 -7.00
C ALA A 171 -6.63 17.00 -7.27
N LEU A 172 -6.48 17.43 -8.53
CA LEU A 172 -5.57 18.51 -8.92
C LEU A 172 -5.93 19.86 -8.28
N LEU A 173 -7.22 20.15 -8.16
CA LEU A 173 -7.68 21.41 -7.57
C LEU A 173 -7.50 21.46 -6.05
N ASN A 174 -7.65 20.35 -5.36
CA ASN A 174 -7.76 20.31 -3.91
C ASN A 174 -6.53 19.76 -3.18
N PHE A 175 -5.90 18.72 -3.71
CA PHE A 175 -4.83 17.99 -3.02
C PHE A 175 -3.51 18.02 -3.76
N PHE A 176 -3.50 17.74 -5.06
CA PHE A 176 -2.29 17.57 -5.86
C PHE A 176 -1.82 18.90 -6.45
N THR A 177 -1.63 19.93 -5.61
CA THR A 177 -0.91 21.14 -6.03
C THR A 177 0.59 20.90 -5.94
N LYS A 178 1.37 21.59 -6.78
CA LYS A 178 2.83 21.45 -6.78
C LYS A 178 3.44 21.72 -5.40
N GLU A 179 3.00 22.77 -4.73
CA GLU A 179 3.49 23.16 -3.42
C GLU A 179 3.24 22.09 -2.34
N LYS A 180 2.04 21.51 -2.31
CA LYS A 180 1.70 20.44 -1.38
C LYS A 180 2.50 19.18 -1.67
N LEU A 181 2.68 18.81 -2.94
CA LEU A 181 3.44 17.64 -3.35
C LEU A 181 4.93 17.77 -3.00
N VAL A 182 5.52 18.95 -3.21
CA VAL A 182 6.91 19.22 -2.80
C VAL A 182 7.07 19.06 -1.30
N ALA A 183 6.17 19.63 -0.51
CA ALA A 183 6.21 19.54 0.95
C ALA A 183 6.04 18.09 1.45
N LEU A 184 5.13 17.32 0.88
CA LEU A 184 4.93 15.92 1.21
C LEU A 184 6.13 15.05 0.83
N ARG A 185 6.73 15.31 -0.32
CA ARG A 185 7.96 14.63 -0.76
C ARG A 185 9.10 14.88 0.21
N GLU A 186 9.30 16.12 0.65
CA GLU A 186 10.35 16.46 1.61
C GLU A 186 10.17 15.72 2.94
N ILE A 187 8.94 15.64 3.46
CA ILE A 187 8.63 14.88 4.66
C ILE A 187 8.96 13.40 4.48
N ALA A 188 8.57 12.81 3.35
CA ALA A 188 8.85 11.42 3.05
C ALA A 188 10.35 11.14 2.97
N LEU A 189 11.12 11.99 2.29
CA LEU A 189 12.57 11.89 2.19
C LEU A 189 13.24 11.96 3.56
N ARG A 190 12.84 12.90 4.41
CA ARG A 190 13.39 13.03 5.78
C ARG A 190 13.07 11.81 6.63
N ARG A 191 11.88 11.21 6.48
CA ARG A 191 11.47 10.07 7.30
C ARG A 191 12.17 8.78 6.90
N THR A 192 12.57 8.65 5.64
CA THR A 192 13.25 7.47 5.10
C THR A 192 14.78 7.55 5.16
N ALA A 193 15.31 8.73 5.44
CA ALA A 193 16.73 8.94 5.64
C ALA A 193 17.18 8.48 7.03
#